data_566064a332fe7bcd4025f7755721e172
#
_entry.id   566064a332fe7bcd4025f7755721e172
#
_cell.length_a   1.000
_cell.length_b   1.000
_cell.length_c   1.000
_cell.angle_alpha   90.00
_cell.angle_beta   90.00
_cell.angle_gamma   90.00
#
_symmetry.space_group_name_H-M   'P 1'
#
loop_
_entity.id
_entity.type
_entity.pdbx_description
1 polymer ?
#
loop_
_entity_poly.entity_id
_entity_poly.type
_entity_poly.pdbx_seq_one_letter_code
_entity_poly.pdbx_strand_id
1 'polypeptide(L)'
;MSAALGIVLRPEGARLAVNLTPPDPLPVAAMLLGRPPEEVAVMLPRLFNLCGAAQGHAARLALGLAVEAAPARREILRDHLAKLCLIWPKLLGLRPQPLPDHWAEGGPALQDWLWGGEKPGDLWQFLISGRGVAPLLATLGHAFAPGEAVAVLPPLSDPMALTAQENSPAGRVADEPLMRQAEARFGRGPFWRALGRIVDLHALAQAPLAAETPRPGLALVAAARGTYALSARAEAGMVTALSRVTPTDHLLAPGGALALSLASLPAAKAGLAALVVDILDPCVAVSVQELAHA
;
A
#
# COMPACT_ATOMS: atom_id res chain seq x y z
N MET A 1 23.04 -6.49 10.64
CA MET A 1 21.75 -6.74 9.97
C MET A 1 21.00 -5.42 9.88
N SER A 2 20.69 -4.97 8.68
CA SER A 2 19.90 -3.74 8.49
C SER A 2 18.42 -4.08 8.72
N ALA A 3 17.79 -3.44 9.70
CA ALA A 3 16.34 -3.58 9.94
C ALA A 3 15.50 -2.67 9.06
N ALA A 4 16.11 -1.81 8.24
CA ALA A 4 15.44 -0.80 7.42
C ALA A 4 15.85 -0.91 5.95
N LEU A 5 14.94 -0.56 5.06
CA LEU A 5 15.22 -0.30 3.65
C LEU A 5 16.06 0.97 3.55
N GLY A 6 17.28 0.84 3.04
CA GLY A 6 18.15 1.97 2.72
C GLY A 6 17.81 2.52 1.33
N ILE A 7 17.60 3.83 1.24
CA ILE A 7 17.41 4.55 -0.02
C ILE A 7 18.47 5.64 -0.09
N VAL A 8 19.34 5.57 -1.10
CA VAL A 8 20.34 6.61 -1.37
C VAL A 8 19.97 7.28 -2.69
N LEU A 9 19.78 8.60 -2.63
CA LEU A 9 19.44 9.44 -3.76
C LEU A 9 20.63 10.34 -4.11
N ARG A 10 21.01 10.36 -5.38
CA ARG A 10 22.09 11.22 -5.89
C ARG A 10 21.57 11.98 -7.10
N PRO A 11 21.67 13.31 -7.14
CA PRO A 11 21.36 14.07 -8.36
C PRO A 11 22.24 13.63 -9.52
N GLU A 12 21.60 13.32 -10.65
CA GLU A 12 22.24 12.99 -11.92
C GLU A 12 21.57 13.77 -13.04
N GLY A 13 22.12 14.93 -13.34
CA GLY A 13 21.49 15.92 -14.21
C GLY A 13 20.16 16.38 -13.63
N ALA A 14 19.07 16.30 -14.42
CA ALA A 14 17.73 16.72 -14.00
C ALA A 14 16.98 15.66 -13.18
N ARG A 15 17.55 14.45 -13.01
CA ARG A 15 16.89 13.30 -12.34
C ARG A 15 17.68 12.82 -11.14
N LEU A 16 17.17 11.80 -10.48
CA LEU A 16 17.82 11.15 -9.35
C LEU A 16 18.30 9.75 -9.76
N ALA A 17 19.58 9.46 -9.52
CA ALA A 17 20.06 8.10 -9.41
C ALA A 17 19.60 7.52 -8.07
N VAL A 18 19.03 6.32 -8.11
CA VAL A 18 18.40 5.67 -6.97
C VAL A 18 19.12 4.37 -6.66
N ASN A 19 19.62 4.24 -5.44
CA ASN A 19 20.14 2.97 -4.95
C ASN A 19 19.30 2.50 -3.78
N LEU A 20 18.74 1.29 -3.90
CA LEU A 20 17.93 0.64 -2.89
C LEU A 20 18.71 -0.50 -2.25
N THR A 21 18.78 -0.51 -0.93
CA THR A 21 19.32 -1.62 -0.15
C THR A 21 18.20 -2.22 0.68
N PRO A 22 17.60 -3.35 0.25
CA PRO A 22 16.55 -4.01 1.02
C PRO A 22 17.02 -4.40 2.42
N PRO A 23 16.12 -4.47 3.41
CA PRO A 23 16.47 -5.03 4.71
C PRO A 23 16.77 -6.53 4.60
N ASP A 24 17.53 -7.05 5.56
CA ASP A 24 17.78 -8.48 5.64
C ASP A 24 16.45 -9.24 5.82
N PRO A 25 16.20 -10.30 5.03
CA PRO A 25 14.95 -11.03 5.10
C PRO A 25 14.82 -11.79 6.41
N LEU A 26 13.65 -11.68 7.05
CA LEU A 26 13.31 -12.51 8.20
C LEU A 26 13.07 -13.96 7.71
N PRO A 27 13.69 -14.99 8.31
CA PRO A 27 13.53 -16.39 7.89
C PRO A 27 12.19 -16.99 8.36
N VAL A 28 11.08 -16.40 7.89
CA VAL A 28 9.71 -16.72 8.35
C VAL A 28 9.38 -18.18 8.17
N ALA A 29 9.73 -18.78 7.02
CA ALA A 29 9.47 -20.20 6.79
C ALA A 29 10.19 -21.07 7.84
N ALA A 30 11.48 -20.81 8.10
CA ALA A 30 12.23 -21.59 9.10
C ALA A 30 11.65 -21.49 10.52
N MET A 31 11.00 -20.37 10.85
CA MET A 31 10.35 -20.18 12.15
C MET A 31 9.02 -20.91 12.30
N LEU A 32 8.34 -21.20 11.18
CA LEU A 32 6.96 -21.69 11.17
C LEU A 32 6.81 -23.13 10.67
N LEU A 33 7.78 -23.66 9.92
CA LEU A 33 7.77 -25.06 9.49
C LEU A 33 7.85 -26.01 10.69
N GLY A 34 7.17 -27.17 10.59
CA GLY A 34 7.09 -28.18 11.65
C GLY A 34 6.16 -27.82 12.80
N ARG A 35 5.39 -26.72 12.70
CA ARG A 35 4.39 -26.32 13.71
C ARG A 35 2.98 -26.72 13.28
N PRO A 36 2.05 -26.92 14.23
CA PRO A 36 0.63 -27.07 13.90
C PRO A 36 0.06 -25.86 13.15
N PRO A 37 -0.90 -26.05 12.21
CA PRO A 37 -1.55 -24.97 11.48
C PRO A 37 -2.09 -23.83 12.34
N GLU A 38 -2.73 -24.15 13.47
CA GLU A 38 -3.31 -23.18 14.40
C GLU A 38 -2.23 -22.31 15.03
N GLU A 39 -1.09 -22.89 15.38
CA GLU A 39 0.05 -22.16 15.94
C GLU A 39 0.65 -21.22 14.90
N VAL A 40 0.81 -21.67 13.64
CA VAL A 40 1.30 -20.83 12.53
C VAL A 40 0.37 -19.66 12.30
N ALA A 41 -0.96 -19.86 12.29
CA ALA A 41 -1.94 -18.79 12.09
C ALA A 41 -1.94 -17.74 13.22
N VAL A 42 -1.51 -18.10 14.42
CA VAL A 42 -1.35 -17.17 15.56
C VAL A 42 0.02 -16.49 15.54
N MET A 43 1.07 -17.21 15.17
CA MET A 43 2.44 -16.69 15.21
C MET A 43 2.74 -15.73 14.06
N LEU A 44 2.34 -16.07 12.84
CA LEU A 44 2.67 -15.28 11.64
C LEU A 44 2.31 -13.78 11.77
N PRO A 45 1.09 -13.40 12.21
CA PRO A 45 0.75 -11.99 12.40
C PRO A 45 1.56 -11.28 13.49
N ARG A 46 2.19 -12.02 14.41
CA ARG A 46 3.01 -11.45 15.49
C ARG A 46 4.46 -11.21 15.10
N LEU A 47 4.92 -11.78 13.98
CA LEU A 47 6.28 -11.58 13.47
C LEU A 47 6.44 -10.19 12.84
N PHE A 48 5.35 -9.50 12.54
CA PHE A 48 5.36 -8.23 11.85
C PHE A 48 4.46 -7.21 12.54
N ASN A 49 4.89 -5.96 12.56
CA ASN A 49 4.13 -4.87 13.17
C ASN A 49 3.00 -4.33 12.28
N LEU A 50 2.97 -4.72 11.00
CA LEU A 50 2.05 -4.19 9.99
C LEU A 50 1.32 -5.34 9.28
N CYS A 51 0.08 -5.06 8.87
CA CYS A 51 -0.77 -6.01 8.13
C CYS A 51 -1.01 -7.35 8.85
N GLY A 52 -0.98 -7.37 10.18
CA GLY A 52 -1.13 -8.59 10.98
C GLY A 52 -2.47 -9.29 10.75
N ALA A 53 -3.57 -8.53 10.64
CA ALA A 53 -4.89 -9.10 10.39
C ALA A 53 -4.97 -9.78 9.01
N ALA A 54 -4.40 -9.16 7.97
CA ALA A 54 -4.34 -9.76 6.64
C ALA A 54 -3.47 -11.03 6.62
N GLN A 55 -2.34 -11.02 7.31
CA GLN A 55 -1.44 -12.18 7.42
C GLN A 55 -2.08 -13.36 8.15
N GLY A 56 -2.73 -13.09 9.28
CA GLY A 56 -3.46 -14.13 10.05
C GLY A 56 -4.63 -14.71 9.26
N HIS A 57 -5.37 -13.87 8.55
CA HIS A 57 -6.47 -14.29 7.66
C HIS A 57 -5.95 -15.20 6.53
N ALA A 58 -4.89 -14.77 5.84
CA ALA A 58 -4.29 -15.57 4.77
C ALA A 58 -3.76 -16.91 5.27
N ALA A 59 -3.12 -16.96 6.45
CA ALA A 59 -2.63 -18.20 7.05
C ALA A 59 -3.79 -19.16 7.36
N ARG A 60 -4.87 -18.67 7.95
CA ARG A 60 -6.06 -19.51 8.25
C ARG A 60 -6.69 -20.07 6.98
N LEU A 61 -6.89 -19.22 5.96
CA LEU A 61 -7.45 -19.65 4.68
C LEU A 61 -6.56 -20.70 3.97
N ALA A 62 -5.26 -20.42 3.84
CA ALA A 62 -4.34 -21.34 3.17
C ALA A 62 -4.18 -22.68 3.88
N LEU A 63 -4.31 -22.69 5.21
CA LEU A 63 -4.22 -23.90 6.03
C LEU A 63 -5.59 -24.59 6.29
N GLY A 64 -6.68 -24.08 5.68
CA GLY A 64 -8.02 -24.68 5.82
C GLY A 64 -8.65 -24.50 7.21
N LEU A 65 -8.21 -23.50 7.97
CA LEU A 65 -8.76 -23.20 9.29
C LEU A 65 -10.00 -22.30 9.20
N ALA A 66 -10.85 -22.35 10.23
CA ALA A 66 -11.99 -21.45 10.33
C ALA A 66 -11.54 -19.97 10.34
N VAL A 67 -12.25 -19.11 9.62
CA VAL A 67 -11.97 -17.68 9.49
C VAL A 67 -13.14 -16.84 9.95
N GLU A 68 -12.83 -15.68 10.52
CA GLU A 68 -13.82 -14.63 10.77
C GLU A 68 -14.08 -13.83 9.48
N ALA A 69 -15.24 -13.20 9.39
CA ALA A 69 -15.57 -12.35 8.25
C ALA A 69 -14.66 -11.11 8.23
N ALA A 70 -13.88 -10.94 7.15
CA ALA A 70 -13.13 -9.75 6.81
C ALA A 70 -12.31 -9.08 7.94
N PRO A 71 -11.46 -9.81 8.68
CA PRO A 71 -10.74 -9.26 9.83
C PRO A 71 -9.77 -8.14 9.45
N ALA A 72 -9.28 -8.12 8.20
CA ALA A 72 -8.37 -7.09 7.70
C ALA A 72 -9.04 -5.73 7.40
N ARG A 73 -10.38 -5.66 7.26
CA ARG A 73 -11.07 -4.41 6.89
C ARG A 73 -10.75 -3.26 7.84
N ARG A 74 -10.89 -3.48 9.14
CA ARG A 74 -10.61 -2.46 10.16
C ARG A 74 -9.15 -1.98 10.14
N GLU A 75 -8.21 -2.91 9.92
CA GLU A 75 -6.78 -2.58 9.77
C GLU A 75 -6.55 -1.69 8.55
N ILE A 76 -7.14 -2.01 7.41
CA ILE A 76 -6.99 -1.22 6.18
C ILE A 76 -7.61 0.17 6.34
N LEU A 77 -8.82 0.26 6.89
CA LEU A 77 -9.48 1.56 7.17
C LEU A 77 -8.59 2.44 8.03
N ARG A 78 -8.07 1.91 9.15
CA ARG A 78 -7.18 2.64 10.05
C ARG A 78 -5.93 3.14 9.34
N ASP A 79 -5.27 2.28 8.57
CA ASP A 79 -4.00 2.62 7.92
C ASP A 79 -4.21 3.68 6.83
N HIS A 80 -5.29 3.60 6.06
CA HIS A 80 -5.64 4.62 5.07
C HIS A 80 -5.95 5.97 5.74
N LEU A 81 -6.76 5.97 6.79
CA LEU A 81 -7.10 7.19 7.53
C LEU A 81 -5.89 7.80 8.23
N ALA A 82 -4.98 6.99 8.76
CA ALA A 82 -3.75 7.51 9.36
C ALA A 82 -2.90 8.28 8.33
N LYS A 83 -2.84 7.81 7.07
CA LYS A 83 -2.17 8.55 5.99
C LYS A 83 -2.88 9.88 5.71
N LEU A 84 -4.20 9.87 5.56
CA LEU A 84 -4.98 11.05 5.20
C LEU A 84 -5.06 12.09 6.33
N CYS A 85 -5.19 11.64 7.57
CA CYS A 85 -5.42 12.53 8.71
C CYS A 85 -4.14 12.99 9.41
N LEU A 86 -3.11 12.14 9.46
CA LEU A 86 -1.94 12.37 10.31
C LEU A 86 -0.66 12.54 9.51
N ILE A 87 -0.33 11.60 8.63
CA ILE A 87 1.00 11.48 8.05
C ILE A 87 1.17 12.45 6.88
N TRP A 88 0.31 12.39 5.87
CA TRP A 88 0.41 13.26 4.70
C TRP A 88 0.19 14.73 5.01
N PRO A 89 -0.79 15.13 5.85
CA PRO A 89 -0.85 16.51 6.30
C PRO A 89 0.47 17.00 6.87
N LYS A 90 1.09 16.24 7.78
CA LYS A 90 2.38 16.61 8.38
C LYS A 90 3.48 16.75 7.33
N LEU A 91 3.60 15.81 6.38
CA LEU A 91 4.62 15.86 5.32
C LEU A 91 4.41 17.01 4.33
N LEU A 92 3.17 17.50 4.20
CA LEU A 92 2.79 18.63 3.35
C LEU A 92 2.76 19.97 4.09
N GLY A 93 3.18 20.01 5.36
CA GLY A 93 3.12 21.23 6.16
C GLY A 93 1.71 21.65 6.58
N LEU A 94 0.73 20.76 6.45
CA LEU A 94 -0.63 20.97 6.89
C LEU A 94 -0.84 20.49 8.34
N ARG A 95 -1.89 20.98 8.98
CA ARG A 95 -2.24 20.57 10.35
C ARG A 95 -2.84 19.15 10.32
N PRO A 96 -2.27 18.18 11.07
CA PRO A 96 -2.89 16.87 11.27
C PRO A 96 -4.26 17.01 11.95
N GLN A 97 -5.15 16.09 11.64
CA GLN A 97 -6.50 16.03 12.22
C GLN A 97 -6.72 14.66 12.86
N PRO A 98 -7.59 14.54 13.88
CA PRO A 98 -7.97 13.24 14.40
C PRO A 98 -8.66 12.41 13.31
N LEU A 99 -8.65 11.08 13.46
CA LEU A 99 -9.47 10.21 12.63
C LEU A 99 -10.95 10.57 12.83
N PRO A 100 -11.79 10.46 11.78
CA PRO A 100 -13.23 10.71 11.90
C PRO A 100 -13.88 9.79 12.93
N ASP A 101 -14.90 10.29 13.61
CA ASP A 101 -15.64 9.49 14.58
C ASP A 101 -16.24 8.24 13.90
N HIS A 102 -16.32 7.13 14.64
CA HIS A 102 -16.87 5.86 14.16
C HIS A 102 -16.27 5.32 12.85
N TRP A 103 -15.03 5.71 12.53
CA TRP A 103 -14.35 5.29 11.29
C TRP A 103 -14.30 3.76 11.11
N ALA A 104 -14.24 3.01 12.21
CA ALA A 104 -14.08 1.56 12.19
C ALA A 104 -15.31 0.81 11.65
N GLU A 105 -16.47 1.40 11.76
CA GLU A 105 -17.75 0.89 11.25
C GLU A 105 -17.86 1.10 9.72
N GLY A 106 -17.16 2.11 9.17
CA GLY A 106 -17.32 2.52 7.78
C GLY A 106 -18.68 3.20 7.55
N GLY A 107 -19.35 2.84 6.45
CA GLY A 107 -20.72 3.31 6.17
C GLY A 107 -20.81 4.76 5.68
N PRO A 108 -22.05 5.32 5.65
CA PRO A 108 -22.32 6.63 5.06
C PRO A 108 -21.56 7.79 5.72
N ALA A 109 -21.40 7.75 7.04
CA ALA A 109 -20.71 8.82 7.78
C ALA A 109 -19.24 8.95 7.37
N LEU A 110 -18.53 7.83 7.15
CA LEU A 110 -17.16 7.85 6.65
C LEU A 110 -17.09 8.31 5.19
N GLN A 111 -18.08 7.95 4.37
CA GLN A 111 -18.17 8.42 2.98
C GLN A 111 -18.44 9.92 2.90
N ASP A 112 -19.33 10.44 3.75
CA ASP A 112 -19.58 11.87 3.84
C ASP A 112 -18.36 12.64 4.29
N TRP A 113 -17.64 12.16 5.31
CA TRP A 113 -16.36 12.74 5.71
C TRP A 113 -15.35 12.78 4.56
N LEU A 114 -15.27 11.70 3.78
CA LEU A 114 -14.31 11.54 2.69
C LEU A 114 -14.57 12.53 1.54
N TRP A 115 -15.83 12.68 1.13
CA TRP A 115 -16.22 13.45 -0.04
C TRP A 115 -16.90 14.80 0.29
N GLY A 116 -17.32 15.00 1.55
CA GLY A 116 -18.16 16.13 1.95
C GLY A 116 -19.53 16.07 1.28
N GLY A 117 -20.12 14.87 1.23
CA GLY A 117 -21.37 14.52 0.56
C GLY A 117 -21.21 13.29 -0.35
N GLU A 118 -21.88 13.29 -1.49
CA GLU A 118 -21.79 12.19 -2.46
C GLU A 118 -20.41 12.10 -3.12
N LYS A 119 -20.01 10.87 -3.51
CA LYS A 119 -18.80 10.63 -4.29
C LYS A 119 -18.86 11.41 -5.60
N PRO A 120 -17.86 12.23 -5.91
CA PRO A 120 -17.88 13.07 -7.12
C PRO A 120 -17.75 12.23 -8.39
N GLY A 121 -18.40 12.67 -9.46
CA GLY A 121 -18.20 12.13 -10.82
C GLY A 121 -17.05 12.82 -11.58
N ASP A 122 -16.73 14.05 -11.20
CA ASP A 122 -15.66 14.87 -11.79
C ASP A 122 -14.60 15.20 -10.73
N LEU A 123 -13.39 14.73 -10.97
CA LEU A 123 -12.26 14.90 -10.06
C LEU A 123 -11.85 16.37 -9.93
N TRP A 124 -11.89 17.13 -11.04
CA TRP A 124 -11.41 18.51 -11.05
C TRP A 124 -12.36 19.44 -10.34
N GLN A 125 -13.67 19.23 -10.50
CA GLN A 125 -14.69 19.93 -9.73
C GLN A 125 -14.59 19.59 -8.24
N PHE A 126 -14.28 18.35 -7.90
CA PHE A 126 -14.05 17.97 -6.51
C PHE A 126 -12.86 18.69 -5.90
N LEU A 127 -11.71 18.73 -6.58
CA LEU A 127 -10.51 19.39 -6.06
C LEU A 127 -10.71 20.87 -5.72
N ILE A 128 -11.49 21.58 -6.52
CA ILE A 128 -11.78 23.02 -6.29
C ILE A 128 -12.92 23.25 -5.31
N SER A 129 -13.69 22.23 -4.96
CA SER A 129 -14.85 22.37 -4.07
C SER A 129 -14.49 22.65 -2.61
N GLY A 130 -13.26 22.32 -2.19
CA GLY A 130 -12.83 22.41 -0.80
C GLY A 130 -13.51 21.42 0.16
N ARG A 131 -14.36 20.48 -0.33
CA ARG A 131 -15.10 19.52 0.48
C ARG A 131 -14.28 18.29 0.84
N GLY A 132 -14.61 17.64 1.96
CA GLY A 132 -14.00 16.39 2.38
C GLY A 132 -12.47 16.43 2.34
N VAL A 133 -11.85 15.46 1.67
CA VAL A 133 -10.39 15.37 1.51
C VAL A 133 -9.85 16.14 0.29
N ALA A 134 -10.69 16.91 -0.43
CA ALA A 134 -10.26 17.68 -1.59
C ALA A 134 -9.09 18.64 -1.30
N PRO A 135 -9.03 19.38 -0.17
CA PRO A 135 -7.88 20.24 0.14
C PRO A 135 -6.55 19.50 0.23
N LEU A 136 -6.54 18.31 0.82
CA LEU A 136 -5.34 17.46 0.91
C LEU A 136 -4.90 16.99 -0.48
N LEU A 137 -5.84 16.49 -1.29
CA LEU A 137 -5.57 16.07 -2.67
C LEU A 137 -5.09 17.21 -3.56
N ALA A 138 -5.70 18.40 -3.43
CA ALA A 138 -5.27 19.58 -4.18
C ALA A 138 -3.82 19.95 -3.83
N THR A 139 -3.46 19.92 -2.54
CA THR A 139 -2.09 20.17 -2.08
C THR A 139 -1.12 19.16 -2.68
N LEU A 140 -1.47 17.86 -2.71
CA LEU A 140 -0.67 16.83 -3.38
C LEU A 140 -0.54 17.09 -4.88
N GLY A 141 -1.63 17.48 -5.54
CA GLY A 141 -1.61 17.83 -6.96
C GLY A 141 -0.76 19.06 -7.30
N HIS A 142 -0.55 19.98 -6.35
CA HIS A 142 0.37 21.10 -6.51
C HIS A 142 1.84 20.71 -6.25
N ALA A 143 2.10 19.72 -5.39
CA ALA A 143 3.46 19.28 -5.09
C ALA A 143 4.12 18.56 -6.28
N PHE A 144 3.34 17.81 -7.06
CA PHE A 144 3.83 17.03 -8.21
C PHE A 144 3.20 17.49 -9.52
N ALA A 145 4.02 17.86 -10.48
CA ALA A 145 3.56 18.14 -11.83
C ALA A 145 3.22 16.82 -12.57
N PRO A 146 2.43 16.90 -13.68
CA PRO A 146 2.19 15.75 -14.55
C PRO A 146 3.48 15.03 -14.97
N GLY A 147 3.52 13.71 -14.82
CA GLY A 147 4.67 12.87 -15.18
C GLY A 147 5.81 12.83 -14.14
N GLU A 148 5.71 13.53 -13.01
CA GLU A 148 6.71 13.44 -11.94
C GLU A 148 6.47 12.26 -11.01
N ALA A 149 7.55 11.60 -10.60
CA ALA A 149 7.56 10.44 -9.71
C ALA A 149 6.60 9.31 -10.17
N VAL A 150 6.50 9.07 -11.47
CA VAL A 150 5.60 8.09 -12.07
C VAL A 150 6.25 6.71 -12.18
N ALA A 151 5.45 5.67 -11.98
CA ALA A 151 5.79 4.29 -12.27
C ALA A 151 4.59 3.59 -12.90
N VAL A 152 4.73 3.14 -14.13
CA VAL A 152 3.72 2.37 -14.84
C VAL A 152 4.14 0.91 -14.83
N LEU A 153 3.34 0.08 -14.17
CA LEU A 153 3.59 -1.35 -14.01
C LEU A 153 2.42 -2.15 -14.60
N PRO A 154 2.67 -3.40 -15.03
CA PRO A 154 1.58 -4.30 -15.41
C PRO A 154 0.64 -4.51 -14.21
N PRO A 155 -0.65 -4.74 -14.44
CA PRO A 155 -1.60 -5.12 -13.40
C PRO A 155 -1.13 -6.36 -12.64
N LEU A 156 -1.57 -6.50 -11.39
CA LEU A 156 -1.30 -7.69 -10.59
C LEU A 156 -1.99 -8.91 -11.24
N SER A 157 -1.21 -9.80 -11.83
CA SER A 157 -1.70 -11.02 -12.50
C SER A 157 -1.21 -12.30 -11.85
N ASP A 158 -0.02 -12.30 -11.27
CA ASP A 158 0.52 -13.40 -10.47
C ASP A 158 1.00 -12.88 -9.10
N PRO A 159 0.13 -12.92 -8.08
CA PRO A 159 0.47 -12.44 -6.74
C PRO A 159 1.61 -13.21 -6.04
N MET A 160 2.00 -14.39 -6.52
CA MET A 160 3.11 -15.18 -5.97
C MET A 160 4.44 -14.96 -6.70
N ALA A 161 4.43 -14.27 -7.85
CA ALA A 161 5.67 -13.96 -8.58
C ALA A 161 6.39 -12.75 -7.97
N LEU A 162 7.69 -12.88 -7.70
CA LEU A 162 8.54 -11.79 -7.19
C LEU A 162 8.98 -10.85 -8.34
N THR A 163 8.01 -10.32 -9.08
CA THR A 163 8.23 -9.42 -10.21
C THR A 163 7.56 -8.08 -10.00
N ALA A 164 7.96 -7.06 -10.75
CA ALA A 164 7.35 -5.74 -10.69
C ALA A 164 5.93 -5.77 -11.25
N GLN A 165 4.93 -5.64 -10.40
CA GLN A 165 3.52 -5.57 -10.72
C GLN A 165 2.85 -4.47 -9.89
N GLU A 166 1.72 -3.92 -10.37
CA GLU A 166 0.96 -2.90 -9.65
C GLU A 166 0.13 -3.55 -8.54
N ASN A 167 0.79 -3.83 -7.43
CA ASN A 167 0.17 -4.38 -6.23
C ASN A 167 0.02 -3.29 -5.16
N SER A 168 -0.97 -2.42 -5.35
CA SER A 168 -1.27 -1.32 -4.43
C SER A 168 -2.78 -1.10 -4.27
N PRO A 169 -3.22 -0.30 -3.29
CA PRO A 169 -4.61 0.17 -3.21
C PRO A 169 -5.08 0.84 -4.50
N ALA A 170 -4.23 1.64 -5.14
CA ALA A 170 -4.54 2.30 -6.41
C ALA A 170 -4.73 1.29 -7.56
N GLY A 171 -3.93 0.22 -7.59
CA GLY A 171 -4.08 -0.86 -8.55
C GLY A 171 -5.42 -1.59 -8.42
N ARG A 172 -5.93 -1.78 -7.18
CA ARG A 172 -7.24 -2.41 -6.95
C ARG A 172 -8.42 -1.63 -7.53
N VAL A 173 -8.30 -0.31 -7.61
CA VAL A 173 -9.37 0.60 -8.05
C VAL A 173 -9.03 1.34 -9.34
N ALA A 174 -8.03 0.87 -10.09
CA ALA A 174 -7.51 1.58 -11.27
C ALA A 174 -8.58 1.86 -12.34
N ASP A 175 -9.59 1.01 -12.43
CA ASP A 175 -10.68 1.13 -13.39
C ASP A 175 -11.79 2.12 -13.01
N GLU A 176 -11.76 2.65 -11.77
CA GLU A 176 -12.72 3.64 -11.32
C GLU A 176 -12.60 4.97 -12.13
N PRO A 177 -13.73 5.65 -12.43
CA PRO A 177 -13.73 6.83 -13.27
C PRO A 177 -12.79 7.96 -12.78
N LEU A 178 -12.72 8.19 -11.46
CA LEU A 178 -11.83 9.19 -10.89
C LEU A 178 -10.36 8.84 -11.08
N MET A 179 -10.02 7.54 -11.01
CA MET A 179 -8.66 7.05 -11.21
C MET A 179 -8.21 7.26 -12.66
N ARG A 180 -9.09 7.00 -13.62
CA ARG A 180 -8.82 7.24 -15.06
C ARG A 180 -8.62 8.73 -15.35
N GLN A 181 -9.39 9.61 -14.72
CA GLN A 181 -9.21 11.07 -14.83
C GLN A 181 -7.84 11.50 -14.28
N ALA A 182 -7.45 10.98 -13.11
CA ALA A 182 -6.14 11.27 -12.52
C ALA A 182 -4.99 10.73 -13.38
N GLU A 183 -5.10 9.49 -13.87
CA GLU A 183 -4.08 8.86 -14.73
C GLU A 183 -3.87 9.65 -16.03
N ALA A 184 -4.96 10.06 -16.68
CA ALA A 184 -4.90 10.82 -17.93
C ALA A 184 -4.13 12.14 -17.79
N ARG A 185 -4.17 12.79 -16.61
CA ARG A 185 -3.50 14.08 -16.40
C ARG A 185 -2.12 13.94 -15.74
N PHE A 186 -2.00 13.11 -14.71
CA PHE A 186 -0.79 13.03 -13.88
C PHE A 186 0.07 11.78 -14.15
N GLY A 187 -0.48 10.78 -14.84
CA GLY A 187 0.11 9.44 -14.88
C GLY A 187 -0.03 8.70 -13.54
N ARG A 188 0.56 7.52 -13.43
CA ARG A 188 0.54 6.67 -12.21
C ARG A 188 1.62 7.11 -11.20
N GLY A 189 1.58 8.38 -10.83
CA GLY A 189 2.47 9.03 -9.86
C GLY A 189 1.84 9.15 -8.46
N PRO A 190 2.44 10.01 -7.59
CA PRO A 190 1.99 10.18 -6.20
C PRO A 190 0.53 10.61 -6.08
N PHE A 191 0.06 11.52 -6.94
CA PHE A 191 -1.34 11.96 -6.94
C PHE A 191 -2.31 10.81 -7.23
N TRP A 192 -2.04 10.01 -8.28
CA TRP A 192 -2.85 8.85 -8.64
C TRP A 192 -2.88 7.81 -7.50
N ARG A 193 -1.73 7.55 -6.87
CA ARG A 193 -1.64 6.57 -5.76
C ARG A 193 -2.35 7.05 -4.51
N ALA A 194 -2.26 8.35 -4.20
CA ALA A 194 -2.98 8.94 -3.08
C ALA A 194 -4.50 8.92 -3.32
N LEU A 195 -4.97 9.30 -4.51
CA LEU A 195 -6.37 9.17 -4.90
C LEU A 195 -6.85 7.71 -4.83
N GLY A 196 -6.01 6.77 -5.29
CA GLY A 196 -6.32 5.34 -5.22
C GLY A 196 -6.60 4.86 -3.80
N ARG A 197 -5.84 5.33 -2.81
CA ARG A 197 -6.07 5.02 -1.40
C ARG A 197 -7.40 5.60 -0.90
N ILE A 198 -7.81 6.76 -1.40
CA ILE A 198 -9.09 7.40 -1.05
C ILE A 198 -10.26 6.63 -1.68
N VAL A 199 -10.14 6.23 -2.94
CA VAL A 199 -11.17 5.45 -3.64
C VAL A 199 -11.30 4.04 -3.04
N ASP A 200 -10.18 3.41 -2.68
CA ASP A 200 -10.15 2.13 -1.98
C ASP A 200 -10.81 2.23 -0.57
N LEU A 201 -10.54 3.32 0.15
CA LEU A 201 -11.19 3.61 1.44
C LEU A 201 -12.71 3.77 1.28
N HIS A 202 -13.17 4.43 0.22
CA HIS A 202 -14.59 4.56 -0.09
C HIS A 202 -15.23 3.19 -0.34
N ALA A 203 -14.61 2.34 -1.14
CA ALA A 203 -15.10 0.99 -1.41
C ALA A 203 -15.17 0.15 -0.12
N LEU A 204 -14.12 0.21 0.70
CA LEU A 204 -14.06 -0.47 2.00
C LEU A 204 -15.06 0.07 3.02
N ALA A 205 -15.44 1.35 2.94
CA ALA A 205 -16.48 1.91 3.79
C ALA A 205 -17.85 1.30 3.48
N GLN A 206 -18.08 0.87 2.22
CA GLN A 206 -19.33 0.22 1.81
C GLN A 206 -19.36 -1.27 2.16
N ALA A 207 -18.29 -1.99 1.81
CA ALA A 207 -18.21 -3.43 2.00
C ALA A 207 -16.78 -3.90 2.24
N PRO A 208 -16.57 -5.00 2.96
CA PRO A 208 -15.25 -5.62 3.05
C PRO A 208 -14.82 -6.21 1.69
N LEU A 209 -13.52 -6.21 1.44
CA LEU A 209 -12.95 -6.90 0.29
C LEU A 209 -12.95 -8.42 0.55
N ALA A 210 -13.40 -9.17 -0.43
CA ALA A 210 -13.37 -10.63 -0.36
C ALA A 210 -11.92 -11.14 -0.40
N ALA A 211 -11.66 -12.20 0.36
CA ALA A 211 -10.45 -12.96 0.20
C ALA A 211 -10.68 -14.06 -0.83
N GLU A 212 -9.62 -14.45 -1.54
CA GLU A 212 -9.67 -15.47 -2.57
C GLU A 212 -8.80 -16.67 -2.20
N THR A 213 -9.30 -17.86 -2.52
CA THR A 213 -8.54 -19.12 -2.42
C THR A 213 -8.52 -19.78 -3.80
N PRO A 214 -7.67 -19.30 -4.73
CA PRO A 214 -7.68 -19.75 -6.13
C PRO A 214 -7.43 -21.27 -6.28
N ARG A 215 -6.74 -21.85 -5.30
CA ARG A 215 -6.48 -23.28 -5.19
C ARG A 215 -6.23 -23.68 -3.74
N PRO A 216 -6.36 -24.94 -3.37
CA PRO A 216 -6.01 -25.40 -2.03
C PRO A 216 -4.59 -24.98 -1.63
N GLY A 217 -4.44 -24.47 -0.43
CA GLY A 217 -3.16 -24.03 0.09
C GLY A 217 -2.70 -22.64 -0.41
N LEU A 218 -3.47 -21.91 -1.21
CA LEU A 218 -3.15 -20.55 -1.64
C LEU A 218 -4.27 -19.59 -1.24
N ALA A 219 -3.92 -18.56 -0.50
CA ALA A 219 -4.83 -17.48 -0.11
C ALA A 219 -4.32 -16.13 -0.61
N LEU A 220 -5.24 -15.33 -1.16
CA LEU A 220 -5.05 -13.94 -1.57
C LEU A 220 -5.94 -13.07 -0.69
N VAL A 221 -5.36 -12.16 0.06
CA VAL A 221 -6.08 -11.32 1.02
C VAL A 221 -5.71 -9.87 0.81
N ALA A 222 -6.74 -9.02 0.77
CA ALA A 222 -6.52 -7.57 0.74
C ALA A 222 -5.82 -7.10 2.03
N ALA A 223 -4.78 -6.31 1.86
CA ALA A 223 -4.07 -5.61 2.93
C ALA A 223 -4.03 -4.11 2.64
N ALA A 224 -3.62 -3.30 3.60
CA ALA A 224 -3.57 -1.84 3.48
C ALA A 224 -2.66 -1.35 2.34
N ARG A 225 -1.74 -2.17 1.88
CA ARG A 225 -0.74 -1.81 0.87
C ARG A 225 -0.92 -2.50 -0.48
N GLY A 226 -1.92 -3.38 -0.60
CA GLY A 226 -2.20 -4.17 -1.80
C GLY A 226 -2.75 -5.55 -1.45
N THR A 227 -2.48 -6.56 -2.26
CA THR A 227 -2.85 -7.95 -2.03
C THR A 227 -1.68 -8.70 -1.41
N TYR A 228 -1.94 -9.32 -0.26
CA TYR A 228 -1.04 -10.25 0.40
C TYR A 228 -1.35 -11.66 -0.09
N ALA A 229 -0.34 -12.37 -0.57
CA ALA A 229 -0.44 -13.75 -1.04
C ALA A 229 0.33 -14.69 -0.10
N LEU A 230 -0.30 -15.82 0.24
CA LEU A 230 0.33 -16.85 1.07
C LEU A 230 -0.03 -18.22 0.55
N SER A 231 1.00 -19.04 0.32
CA SER A 231 0.87 -20.46 0.03
C SER A 231 1.39 -21.28 1.19
N ALA A 232 0.60 -22.24 1.66
CA ALA A 232 0.98 -23.14 2.73
C ALA A 232 0.47 -24.56 2.50
N ARG A 233 1.17 -25.57 3.05
CA ARG A 233 0.77 -26.96 3.05
C ARG A 233 1.03 -27.55 4.42
N ALA A 234 0.09 -28.37 4.88
CA ALA A 234 0.24 -29.13 6.10
C ALA A 234 0.06 -30.64 5.82
N GLU A 235 0.90 -31.48 6.43
CA GLU A 235 0.86 -32.93 6.34
C GLU A 235 1.04 -33.51 7.74
N ALA A 236 0.31 -34.54 8.06
CA ALA A 236 0.34 -35.16 9.39
C ALA A 236 0.17 -34.18 10.57
N GLY A 237 -0.68 -33.11 10.36
CA GLY A 237 -0.94 -32.09 11.39
C GLY A 237 0.16 -31.04 11.57
N MET A 238 1.17 -31.02 10.70
CA MET A 238 2.27 -30.05 10.76
C MET A 238 2.43 -29.31 9.45
N VAL A 239 2.79 -28.01 9.50
CA VAL A 239 3.07 -27.21 8.31
C VAL A 239 4.40 -27.64 7.70
N THR A 240 4.36 -28.12 6.45
CA THR A 240 5.52 -28.65 5.71
C THR A 240 6.04 -27.70 4.63
N ALA A 241 5.20 -26.77 4.20
CA ALA A 241 5.62 -25.73 3.26
C ALA A 241 4.90 -24.41 3.57
N LEU A 242 5.61 -23.28 3.44
CA LEU A 242 5.07 -21.93 3.58
C LEU A 242 5.88 -20.98 2.72
N SER A 243 5.18 -20.23 1.88
CA SER A 243 5.73 -19.13 1.08
C SER A 243 4.75 -17.97 1.07
N ARG A 244 5.27 -16.76 1.09
CA ARG A 244 4.44 -15.55 1.05
C ARG A 244 5.05 -14.50 0.14
N VAL A 245 4.19 -13.71 -0.48
CA VAL A 245 4.56 -12.52 -1.23
C VAL A 245 3.70 -11.36 -0.76
N THR A 246 4.32 -10.24 -0.51
CA THR A 246 3.69 -9.02 0.00
C THR A 246 3.64 -7.94 -1.08
N PRO A 247 2.81 -6.91 -0.94
CA PRO A 247 2.89 -5.74 -1.81
C PRO A 247 4.28 -5.09 -1.85
N THR A 248 5.02 -5.15 -0.73
CA THR A 248 6.37 -4.60 -0.64
C THR A 248 7.37 -5.39 -1.49
N ASP A 249 7.19 -6.70 -1.64
CA ASP A 249 8.06 -7.51 -2.51
C ASP A 249 7.92 -7.08 -3.98
N HIS A 250 6.70 -6.82 -4.46
CA HIS A 250 6.45 -6.26 -5.80
C HIS A 250 6.97 -4.82 -5.93
N LEU A 251 6.80 -4.00 -4.89
CA LEU A 251 7.26 -2.61 -4.84
C LEU A 251 8.78 -2.51 -4.98
N LEU A 252 9.53 -3.44 -4.36
CA LEU A 252 10.99 -3.49 -4.32
C LEU A 252 11.60 -4.40 -5.39
N ALA A 253 10.80 -5.12 -6.16
CA ALA A 253 11.30 -5.96 -7.26
C ALA A 253 12.12 -5.13 -8.27
N PRO A 254 13.05 -5.72 -9.01
CA PRO A 254 13.74 -5.03 -10.09
C PRO A 254 12.77 -4.36 -11.06
N GLY A 255 12.91 -3.05 -11.28
CA GLY A 255 11.94 -2.24 -12.02
C GLY A 255 10.62 -1.97 -11.29
N GLY A 256 10.55 -2.19 -9.98
CA GLY A 256 9.37 -1.92 -9.15
C GLY A 256 9.06 -0.44 -8.98
N ALA A 257 7.85 -0.18 -8.46
CA ALA A 257 7.32 1.18 -8.40
C ALA A 257 8.19 2.13 -7.57
N LEU A 258 8.87 1.66 -6.52
CA LEU A 258 9.70 2.53 -5.69
C LEU A 258 10.88 3.09 -6.46
N ALA A 259 11.66 2.23 -7.12
CA ALA A 259 12.80 2.65 -7.91
C ALA A 259 12.39 3.58 -9.06
N LEU A 260 11.35 3.20 -9.81
CA LEU A 260 10.87 3.99 -10.95
C LEU A 260 10.32 5.35 -10.53
N SER A 261 9.51 5.41 -9.47
CA SER A 261 8.94 6.67 -8.97
C SER A 261 10.04 7.63 -8.49
N LEU A 262 11.01 7.15 -7.74
CA LEU A 262 12.13 7.99 -7.28
C LEU A 262 13.04 8.43 -8.43
N ALA A 263 13.32 7.54 -9.39
CA ALA A 263 14.14 7.87 -10.55
C ALA A 263 13.47 8.88 -11.51
N SER A 264 12.13 8.91 -11.54
CA SER A 264 11.36 9.89 -12.33
C SER A 264 11.01 11.18 -11.57
N LEU A 265 11.37 11.28 -10.30
CA LEU A 265 11.29 12.53 -9.53
C LEU A 265 12.40 13.48 -10.00
N PRO A 266 12.09 14.75 -10.34
CA PRO A 266 13.11 15.74 -10.67
C PRO A 266 14.11 15.92 -9.53
N ALA A 267 15.40 16.05 -9.83
CA ALA A 267 16.45 16.29 -8.84
C ALA A 267 16.18 17.56 -7.99
N ALA A 268 15.63 18.60 -8.60
CA ALA A 268 15.23 19.84 -7.90
C ALA A 268 14.10 19.61 -6.86
N LYS A 269 13.42 18.47 -6.90
CA LYS A 269 12.36 18.07 -5.96
C LYS A 269 12.77 16.89 -5.07
N ALA A 270 14.05 16.60 -4.92
CA ALA A 270 14.55 15.52 -4.07
C ALA A 270 13.95 15.55 -2.65
N GLY A 271 13.75 16.73 -2.06
CA GLY A 271 13.10 16.89 -0.77
C GLY A 271 11.67 16.32 -0.68
N LEU A 272 11.01 16.00 -1.80
CA LEU A 272 9.73 15.29 -1.82
C LEU A 272 9.87 13.77 -1.80
N ALA A 273 11.09 13.23 -1.84
CA ALA A 273 11.31 11.78 -1.89
C ALA A 273 10.68 11.06 -0.68
N ALA A 274 10.77 11.65 0.51
CA ALA A 274 10.13 11.08 1.71
C ALA A 274 8.61 10.96 1.56
N LEU A 275 7.95 11.95 0.93
CA LEU A 275 6.52 11.90 0.64
C LEU A 275 6.19 10.84 -0.42
N VAL A 276 7.00 10.73 -1.49
CA VAL A 276 6.85 9.67 -2.50
C VAL A 276 6.94 8.28 -1.87
N VAL A 277 7.95 8.05 -1.03
CA VAL A 277 8.13 6.78 -0.31
C VAL A 277 6.95 6.50 0.62
N ASP A 278 6.46 7.49 1.34
CA ASP A 278 5.32 7.32 2.25
C ASP A 278 4.00 7.04 1.52
N ILE A 279 3.79 7.62 0.33
CA ILE A 279 2.63 7.33 -0.52
C ILE A 279 2.70 5.89 -1.07
N LEU A 280 3.89 5.42 -1.45
CA LEU A 280 4.14 4.05 -1.90
C LEU A 280 4.06 3.04 -0.75
N ASP A 281 4.36 3.47 0.46
CA ASP A 281 4.10 2.81 1.74
C ASP A 281 4.69 1.38 1.86
N PRO A 282 6.01 1.20 1.78
CA PRO A 282 6.62 -0.10 2.03
C PRO A 282 6.36 -0.60 3.46
N CYS A 283 6.10 -1.90 3.63
CA CYS A 283 5.85 -2.53 4.94
C CYS A 283 7.11 -2.72 5.79
N VAL A 284 8.11 -1.88 5.63
CA VAL A 284 9.40 -1.93 6.34
C VAL A 284 9.79 -0.53 6.79
N ALA A 285 10.61 -0.42 7.82
CA ALA A 285 11.22 0.84 8.17
C ALA A 285 12.07 1.35 7.00
N VAL A 286 12.10 2.66 6.78
CA VAL A 286 12.84 3.28 5.66
C VAL A 286 13.80 4.32 6.18
N SER A 287 15.01 4.33 5.62
CA SER A 287 16.00 5.39 5.79
C SER A 287 16.32 5.99 4.42
N VAL A 288 16.04 7.28 4.25
CA VAL A 288 16.34 8.02 3.01
C VAL A 288 17.54 8.92 3.26
N GLN A 289 18.56 8.80 2.42
CA GLN A 289 19.74 9.64 2.41
C GLN A 289 19.86 10.34 1.07
N GLU A 290 19.87 11.67 1.08
CA GLU A 290 20.17 12.50 -0.07
C GLU A 290 21.66 12.85 -0.04
N LEU A 291 22.37 12.54 -1.13
CA LEU A 291 23.77 12.94 -1.29
C LEU A 291 23.81 14.25 -2.09
N ALA A 292 24.59 15.22 -1.59
CA ALA A 292 24.85 16.44 -2.34
C ALA A 292 25.52 16.15 -3.69
N HIS A 293 25.41 17.10 -4.64
CA HIS A 293 26.22 17.05 -5.87
C HIS A 293 27.69 16.92 -5.50
N ALA A 294 28.40 15.97 -6.11
CA ALA A 294 29.85 15.86 -6.05
C ALA A 294 30.50 16.99 -6.83
#